data_a7f816f59680b84f10564fdfe89ed395
#
_entry.id   a7f816f59680b84f10564fdfe89ed395
#
_cell.length_a   1.000
_cell.length_b   1.000
_cell.length_c   1.000
_cell.angle_alpha   90.00
_cell.angle_beta   90.00
_cell.angle_gamma   90.00
#
_symmetry.space_group_name_H-M   'P 1'
#
loop_
_entity.id
_entity.type
_entity.pdbx_description
1 polymer ?
#
loop_
_entity_poly.entity_id
_entity_poly.type
_entity_poly.pdbx_seq_one_letter_code
_entity_poly.pdbx_strand_id
1 'polypeptide(L)' 'MISLEQQVACARRELALRRNVYPKWIESRKMTSEKAKWEIDTMEAIVATLEKMKTLGDVSEQMKLQANAAPHRD' A
#
# COMPACT_ATOMS: atom_id res chain seq x y z
N MET A 1 0.03 10.61 15.41
CA MET A 1 0.26 10.62 13.98
C MET A 1 0.17 9.21 13.42
N ILE A 2 -0.47 9.07 12.28
CA ILE A 2 -0.64 7.75 11.68
C ILE A 2 0.62 7.35 10.94
N SER A 3 1.16 6.20 11.27
CA SER A 3 2.40 5.73 10.65
C SER A 3 2.15 5.23 9.24
N LEU A 4 3.21 5.14 8.46
CA LEU A 4 3.15 4.59 7.11
C LEU A 4 2.71 3.12 7.16
N GLU A 5 3.19 2.38 8.15
CA GLU A 5 2.78 0.99 8.34
C GLU A 5 1.27 0.86 8.55
N GLN A 6 0.70 1.76 9.35
CA GLN A 6 -0.74 1.79 9.56
C GLN A 6 -1.49 2.14 8.28
N GLN A 7 -0.93 3.06 7.49
CA GLN A 7 -1.53 3.43 6.21
C GLN A 7 -1.53 2.25 5.24
N VAL A 8 -0.43 1.51 5.17
CA VAL A 8 -0.33 0.32 4.32
C VAL A 8 -1.38 -0.70 4.73
N ALA A 9 -1.48 -0.96 6.04
CA ALA A 9 -2.44 -1.94 6.53
C ALA A 9 -3.88 -1.55 6.19
N CYS A 10 -4.21 -0.28 6.34
CA CYS A 10 -5.54 0.22 6.02
C CYS A 10 -5.84 0.09 4.53
N ALA A 11 -4.88 0.47 3.69
CA ALA A 11 -5.05 0.39 2.24
C ALA A 11 -5.23 -1.06 1.78
N ARG A 12 -4.48 -1.99 2.38
CA ARG A 12 -4.61 -3.40 2.05
C ARG A 12 -5.98 -3.95 2.43
N ARG A 13 -6.49 -3.54 3.58
CA ARG A 13 -7.84 -3.96 4.03
C ARG A 13 -8.90 -3.45 3.06
N GLU A 14 -8.75 -2.20 2.63
CA GLU A 14 -9.69 -1.60 1.70
C GLU A 14 -9.66 -2.33 0.36
N LEU A 15 -8.48 -2.68 -0.13
CA LEU A 15 -8.34 -3.42 -1.38
C LEU A 15 -9.02 -4.78 -1.28
N ALA A 16 -8.79 -5.49 -0.18
CA ALA A 16 -9.41 -6.80 0.05
C ALA A 16 -10.94 -6.68 0.09
N LEU A 17 -11.44 -5.64 0.74
CA LEU A 17 -12.87 -5.38 0.84
C LEU A 17 -13.47 -5.15 -0.55
N ARG A 18 -12.83 -4.33 -1.38
CA ARG A 18 -13.30 -4.05 -2.73
C ARG A 18 -13.34 -5.31 -3.58
N ARG A 19 -12.30 -6.13 -3.50
CA ARG A 19 -12.24 -7.39 -4.25
C ARG A 19 -13.35 -8.35 -3.85
N ASN A 20 -13.79 -8.26 -2.60
CA ASN A 20 -14.85 -9.12 -2.09
C ASN A 20 -16.24 -8.57 -2.41
N VAL A 21 -16.43 -7.27 -2.28
CA VAL A 21 -17.76 -6.65 -2.36
C VAL A 21 -18.15 -6.27 -3.79
N TYR A 22 -17.20 -5.77 -4.58
CA TYR A 22 -17.51 -5.25 -5.91
C TYR A 22 -18.11 -6.30 -6.87
N PRO A 23 -17.66 -7.56 -6.88
CA PRO A 23 -18.32 -8.56 -7.73
C PRO A 23 -19.80 -8.72 -7.40
N LYS A 24 -20.15 -8.61 -6.12
CA LYS A 24 -21.55 -8.70 -5.70
C LYS A 24 -22.35 -7.49 -6.17
N TRP A 25 -21.72 -6.33 -6.16
CA TRP A 25 -22.37 -5.11 -6.61
C TRP A 25 -22.54 -5.08 -8.13
N ILE A 26 -21.60 -5.66 -8.86
CA ILE A 26 -21.74 -5.81 -10.31
C ILE A 26 -22.91 -6.71 -10.60
N GLU A 27 -23.00 -7.84 -9.89
CA GLU A 27 -24.07 -8.80 -10.09
C GLU A 27 -25.44 -8.18 -9.78
N SER A 28 -25.53 -7.36 -8.75
CA SER A 28 -26.77 -6.71 -8.37
C SER A 28 -27.01 -5.41 -9.12
N ARG A 29 -26.14 -5.09 -10.08
CA ARG A 29 -26.25 -3.90 -10.93
C ARG A 29 -26.13 -2.58 -10.17
N LYS A 30 -25.48 -2.61 -9.01
CA LYS A 30 -25.21 -1.38 -8.27
C LYS A 30 -23.92 -0.73 -8.76
N MET A 31 -23.13 -1.43 -9.55
CA MET A 31 -21.86 -0.95 -10.05
C MET A 31 -21.55 -1.61 -11.39
N THR A 32 -20.93 -0.86 -12.30
CA THR A 32 -20.51 -1.46 -13.58
C THR A 32 -19.17 -2.16 -13.41
N SER A 33 -18.89 -3.14 -14.28
CA SER A 33 -17.60 -3.84 -14.25
C SER A 33 -16.46 -2.89 -14.51
N GLU A 34 -16.64 -1.93 -15.40
CA GLU A 34 -15.61 -0.94 -15.72
C GLU A 34 -15.25 -0.09 -14.52
N LYS A 35 -16.26 0.38 -13.81
CA LYS A 35 -16.06 1.20 -12.63
C LYS A 35 -15.35 0.37 -11.54
N ALA A 36 -15.79 -0.87 -11.34
CA ALA A 36 -15.21 -1.75 -10.35
C ALA A 36 -13.73 -2.00 -10.64
N LYS A 37 -13.42 -2.27 -11.91
CA LYS A 37 -12.04 -2.52 -12.31
C LYS A 37 -11.17 -1.29 -12.04
N TRP A 38 -11.65 -0.12 -12.41
CA TRP A 38 -10.90 1.11 -12.21
C TRP A 38 -10.65 1.37 -10.72
N GLU A 39 -11.65 1.14 -9.89
CA GLU A 39 -11.54 1.37 -8.45
C GLU A 39 -10.58 0.37 -7.80
N ILE A 40 -10.61 -0.88 -8.23
CA ILE A 40 -9.70 -1.89 -7.71
C ILE A 40 -8.28 -1.61 -8.19
N ASP A 41 -8.10 -1.34 -9.48
CA ASP A 41 -6.78 -1.05 -10.02
C ASP A 41 -6.16 0.17 -9.35
N THR A 42 -6.98 1.19 -9.09
CA THR A 42 -6.52 2.40 -8.41
C THR A 42 -6.08 2.07 -6.98
N MET A 43 -6.85 1.25 -6.28
CA MET A 43 -6.49 0.87 -4.91
C MET A 43 -5.23 0.02 -4.88
N GLU A 44 -5.06 -0.86 -5.87
CA GLU A 44 -3.83 -1.65 -6.01
C GLU A 44 -2.62 -0.73 -6.19
N ALA A 45 -2.79 0.30 -7.01
CA ALA A 45 -1.71 1.27 -7.25
C ALA A 45 -1.37 2.03 -5.97
N ILE A 46 -2.38 2.40 -5.19
CA ILE A 46 -2.17 3.09 -3.92
C ILE A 46 -1.40 2.19 -2.95
N VAL A 47 -1.80 0.94 -2.84
CA VAL A 47 -1.11 -0.03 -1.98
C VAL A 47 0.35 -0.17 -2.42
N ALA A 48 0.58 -0.32 -3.73
CA ALA A 48 1.93 -0.47 -4.25
C ALA A 48 2.81 0.74 -3.93
N THR A 49 2.26 1.94 -4.08
CA THR A 49 2.98 3.18 -3.78
C THR A 49 3.34 3.25 -2.30
N LEU A 50 2.39 2.96 -1.43
CA LEU A 50 2.64 3.01 0.01
C LEU A 50 3.65 1.97 0.45
N GLU A 51 3.57 0.77 -0.12
CA GLU A 51 4.53 -0.30 0.19
C GLU A 51 5.93 0.07 -0.29
N LYS A 52 6.03 0.69 -1.43
CA LYS A 52 7.30 1.15 -1.95
C LYS A 52 7.90 2.21 -1.04
N MET A 53 7.09 3.15 -0.59
CA MET A 53 7.55 4.18 0.33
C MET A 53 8.03 3.59 1.66
N LYS A 54 7.31 2.59 2.15
CA LYS A 54 7.69 1.91 3.38
C LYS A 54 9.04 1.21 3.20
N THR A 55 9.22 0.51 2.10
CA THR A 55 10.48 -0.18 1.80
C THR A 55 11.64 0.81 1.68
N LEU A 56 11.42 1.92 0.98
CA LEU A 56 12.46 2.94 0.85
C LEU A 56 12.81 3.56 2.20
N GLY A 57 11.84 3.76 3.05
CA GLY A 57 12.06 4.25 4.39
C GLY A 57 12.88 3.27 5.22
N ASP A 58 12.55 2.00 5.14
CA ASP A 58 13.28 0.95 5.84
C ASP A 58 14.74 0.87 5.36
N VAL A 59 14.94 0.94 4.06
CA VAL A 59 16.28 0.92 3.48
C VAL A 59 17.08 2.14 3.93
N SER A 60 16.46 3.29 3.91
CA SER A 60 17.09 4.53 4.34
C SER A 60 17.52 4.44 5.80
N GLU A 61 16.65 3.87 6.62
CA GLU A 61 16.93 3.70 8.04
C GLU A 61 18.11 2.76 8.24
N GLN A 62 18.15 1.66 7.51
CA GLN A 62 19.25 0.72 7.59
C GLN A 62 20.56 1.33 7.14
N MET A 63 20.53 2.12 6.10
CA MET A 63 21.73 2.80 5.63
C MET A 63 22.26 3.78 6.66
N LYS A 64 21.37 4.46 7.36
CA LYS A 64 21.76 5.37 8.42
C LYS A 64 22.40 4.61 9.58
N LEU A 65 21.81 3.50 9.95
CA LEU A 65 22.35 2.67 11.03
C LEU A 65 23.71 2.13 10.68
N GLN A 66 23.89 1.71 9.44
CA GLN A 66 25.18 1.21 8.99
C GLN A 66 26.23 2.30 9.00
N ALA A 67 25.88 3.47 8.54
CA ALA A 67 26.80 4.60 8.56
C ALA A 67 27.23 4.96 9.97
N ASN A 68 26.30 4.89 10.90
CA ASN A 68 26.60 5.21 12.30
C ASN A 68 27.43 4.12 12.97
N ALA A 69 27.20 2.89 12.58
CA ALA A 69 27.89 1.76 13.17
C ALA A 69 29.26 1.53 12.54
N ALA A 70 29.47 2.00 11.33
CA ALA A 70 30.72 1.78 10.65
C ALA A 70 31.83 2.54 11.32
N PRO A 71 32.90 1.90 11.57
CA PRO A 71 34.01 2.59 12.14
C PRO A 71 34.53 3.53 11.11
N HIS A 72 34.83 4.62 11.53
CA HIS A 72 35.18 5.49 10.64
C HIS A 72 36.44 5.39 10.44
N ARG A 73 36.88 5.30 9.69
CA ARG A 73 37.91 5.28 9.45
C ARG A 73 38.40 6.32 9.55
N ASP A 74 39.01 6.63 9.80
CA ASP A 74 39.42 7.63 9.93
C ASP A 74 40.31 7.97 9.51
#